data_9f0effafc12adb35f47ca2898fbb1f1e
#
_entry.id   9f0effafc12adb35f47ca2898fbb1f1e
#
_cell.length_a   1.000
_cell.length_b   1.000
_cell.length_c   1.000
_cell.angle_alpha   90.00
_cell.angle_beta   90.00
_cell.angle_gamma   90.00
#
_symmetry.space_group_name_H-M   'P 1'
#
loop_
_entity.id
_entity.type
_entity.pdbx_description
1 polymer ?
#
loop_
_entity_poly.entity_id
_entity_poly.type
_entity_poly.pdbx_seq_one_letter_code
_entity_poly.pdbx_strand_id
1 'polypeptide(L)'
;MPEDNNSHIIQTIKSYGKNLLGFIRRRVKNDADAEDLLQDVWYQFSSVINSQPIEQTGAWLYKVATNKITDKHKKKSETLLDDMLVGSDEDPDDDGTDFKAILLTEASTPETEYLRNLFWEELFLALDELPEKQRQVFIWNELEDVSFAEMAELTGDNVQTLVTRKRYAVLHLRKRLKQLYEEITEY
;
A
#
# COMPACT_ATOMS: atom_id res chain seq x y z
N MET A 1 15.51 -0.56 25.38
CA MET A 1 16.78 0.20 25.39
C MET A 1 16.72 1.22 24.26
N PRO A 2 17.03 2.48 24.46
CA PRO A 2 16.87 3.52 23.41
C PRO A 2 17.79 3.32 22.20
N GLU A 3 18.91 2.63 22.34
CA GLU A 3 19.86 2.38 21.23
C GLU A 3 19.33 1.35 20.23
N ASP A 4 18.57 0.34 20.66
CA ASP A 4 17.99 -0.67 19.78
C ASP A 4 16.86 -0.09 18.92
N ASN A 5 16.04 0.79 19.50
CA ASN A 5 14.94 1.44 18.77
C ASN A 5 15.47 2.41 17.69
N ASN A 6 16.54 3.13 17.96
CA ASN A 6 17.14 4.05 17.00
C ASN A 6 17.76 3.30 15.81
N SER A 7 18.41 2.18 16.07
CA SER A 7 18.95 1.29 15.04
C SER A 7 17.82 0.68 14.18
N HIS A 8 16.73 0.26 14.81
CA HIS A 8 15.55 -0.27 14.12
C HIS A 8 14.86 0.78 13.25
N ILE A 9 14.71 2.03 13.72
CA ILE A 9 14.16 3.14 12.95
C ILE A 9 15.01 3.40 11.70
N ILE A 10 16.32 3.51 11.84
CA ILE A 10 17.25 3.75 10.71
C ILE A 10 17.18 2.61 9.70
N GLN A 11 17.12 1.38 10.13
CA GLN A 11 17.00 0.21 9.25
C GLN A 11 15.66 0.21 8.52
N THR A 12 14.57 0.54 9.19
CA THR A 12 13.24 0.64 8.61
C THR A 12 13.18 1.74 7.55
N ILE A 13 13.74 2.92 7.82
CA ILE A 13 13.83 4.01 6.84
C ILE A 13 14.62 3.58 5.60
N LYS A 14 15.72 2.87 5.75
CA LYS A 14 16.51 2.34 4.63
C LYS A 14 15.74 1.32 3.81
N SER A 15 14.96 0.45 4.45
CA SER A 15 14.22 -0.63 3.79
C SER A 15 12.96 -0.14 3.08
N TYR A 16 12.22 0.78 3.67
CA TYR A 16 10.91 1.21 3.18
C TYR A 16 10.87 2.63 2.62
N GLY A 17 11.85 3.48 2.94
CA GLY A 17 11.78 4.92 2.65
C GLY A 17 11.59 5.25 1.18
N LYS A 18 12.34 4.60 0.28
CA LYS A 18 12.25 4.84 -1.17
C LYS A 18 10.88 4.42 -1.71
N ASN A 19 10.42 3.23 -1.32
CA ASN A 19 9.16 2.66 -1.80
C ASN A 19 7.97 3.46 -1.24
N LEU A 20 8.03 3.81 0.04
CA LEU A 20 6.99 4.60 0.69
C LEU A 20 6.90 6.02 0.11
N LEU A 21 8.03 6.66 -0.19
CA LEU A 21 8.04 7.94 -0.88
C LEU A 21 7.43 7.85 -2.28
N GLY A 22 7.77 6.81 -3.04
CA GLY A 22 7.18 6.52 -4.36
C GLY A 22 5.66 6.34 -4.28
N PHE A 23 5.20 5.56 -3.29
CA PHE A 23 3.78 5.36 -2.99
C PHE A 23 3.04 6.68 -2.71
N ILE A 24 3.62 7.56 -1.88
CA ILE A 24 3.01 8.85 -1.54
C ILE A 24 3.04 9.80 -2.74
N ARG A 25 4.17 9.93 -3.46
CA ARG A 25 4.34 10.83 -4.62
C ARG A 25 3.27 10.64 -5.69
N ARG A 26 2.88 9.39 -5.95
CA ARG A 26 1.88 9.05 -6.97
C ARG A 26 0.44 9.40 -6.57
N ARG A 27 0.21 9.72 -5.29
CA ARG A 27 -1.10 9.99 -4.72
C ARG A 27 -1.28 11.42 -4.24
N VAL A 28 -0.24 12.25 -4.39
CA VAL A 28 -0.28 13.68 -4.05
C VAL A 28 0.13 14.53 -5.25
N LYS A 29 -0.23 15.81 -5.23
CA LYS A 29 -0.09 16.68 -6.42
C LYS A 29 1.34 17.19 -6.67
N ASN A 30 2.19 17.21 -5.65
CA ASN A 30 3.56 17.73 -5.76
C ASN A 30 4.53 17.05 -4.80
N ASP A 31 5.81 17.14 -5.10
CA ASP A 31 6.88 16.51 -4.32
C ASP A 31 7.00 17.05 -2.89
N ALA A 32 6.76 18.33 -2.67
CA ALA A 32 6.81 18.92 -1.34
C ALA A 32 5.75 18.31 -0.42
N ASP A 33 4.54 18.12 -0.93
CA ASP A 33 3.47 17.42 -0.20
C ASP A 33 3.83 15.98 0.11
N ALA A 34 4.51 15.30 -0.80
CA ALA A 34 4.95 13.91 -0.57
C ALA A 34 6.02 13.82 0.53
N GLU A 35 6.97 14.72 0.51
CA GLU A 35 8.04 14.79 1.51
C GLU A 35 7.49 15.12 2.90
N ASP A 36 6.57 16.07 3.00
CA ASP A 36 5.91 16.44 4.26
C ASP A 36 5.14 15.26 4.84
N LEU A 37 4.35 14.56 4.02
CA LEU A 37 3.61 13.38 4.46
C LEU A 37 4.54 12.24 4.88
N LEU A 38 5.63 12.03 4.16
CA LEU A 38 6.63 11.04 4.53
C LEU A 38 7.29 11.36 5.86
N GLN A 39 7.64 12.61 6.11
CA GLN A 39 8.18 13.06 7.41
C GLN A 39 7.17 12.81 8.53
N ASP A 40 5.89 13.11 8.30
CA ASP A 40 4.82 12.86 9.26
C ASP A 40 4.66 11.36 9.58
N VAL A 41 4.82 10.49 8.57
CA VAL A 41 4.80 9.03 8.78
C VAL A 41 5.97 8.60 9.65
N TRP A 42 7.18 9.09 9.38
CA TRP A 42 8.37 8.76 10.16
C TRP A 42 8.31 9.31 11.59
N TYR A 43 7.77 10.52 11.76
CA TYR A 43 7.56 11.08 13.09
C TYR A 43 6.61 10.22 13.91
N GLN A 44 5.48 9.82 13.32
CA GLN A 44 4.52 8.94 13.98
C GLN A 44 5.11 7.55 14.27
N PHE A 45 5.88 6.99 13.34
CA PHE A 45 6.57 5.72 13.54
C PHE A 45 7.53 5.77 14.72
N SER A 46 8.39 6.79 14.78
CA SER A 46 9.34 6.96 15.88
C SER A 46 8.67 7.14 17.24
N SER A 47 7.53 7.80 17.25
CA SER A 47 6.73 8.00 18.48
C SER A 47 6.09 6.69 18.97
N VAL A 48 5.52 5.91 18.04
CA VAL A 48 4.80 4.67 18.39
C VAL A 48 5.76 3.55 18.80
N ILE A 49 6.87 3.37 18.06
CA ILE A 49 7.82 2.28 18.35
C ILE A 49 8.49 2.40 19.73
N ASN A 50 8.54 3.62 20.26
CA ASN A 50 9.04 3.85 21.62
C ASN A 50 8.00 3.48 22.70
N SER A 51 6.73 3.37 22.33
CA SER A 51 5.61 3.11 23.25
C SER A 51 5.16 1.65 23.21
N GLN A 52 5.19 1.05 22.04
CA GLN A 52 4.76 -0.36 21.83
C GLN A 52 5.44 -0.97 20.59
N PRO A 53 5.76 -2.26 20.64
CA PRO A 53 6.33 -2.94 19.49
C PRO A 53 5.30 -3.00 18.33
N ILE A 54 5.76 -2.77 17.11
CA ILE A 54 4.98 -2.90 15.89
C ILE A 54 5.36 -4.23 15.24
N GLU A 55 4.46 -5.21 15.27
CA GLU A 55 4.71 -6.55 14.72
C GLU A 55 4.86 -6.54 13.20
N GLN A 56 4.02 -5.78 12.50
CA GLN A 56 3.97 -5.68 11.05
C GLN A 56 4.34 -4.26 10.58
N THR A 57 5.63 -3.95 10.62
CA THR A 57 6.15 -2.59 10.34
C THR A 57 5.77 -2.11 8.93
N GLY A 58 5.89 -2.96 7.91
CA GLY A 58 5.52 -2.62 6.54
C GLY A 58 4.04 -2.24 6.42
N ALA A 59 3.15 -3.12 6.89
CA ALA A 59 1.71 -2.88 6.90
C ALA A 59 1.35 -1.57 7.62
N TRP A 60 1.94 -1.37 8.79
CA TRP A 60 1.70 -0.18 9.60
C TRP A 60 2.11 1.11 8.86
N LEU A 61 3.27 1.13 8.20
CA LEU A 61 3.76 2.30 7.46
C LEU A 61 2.84 2.67 6.29
N TYR A 62 2.44 1.69 5.47
CA TYR A 62 1.52 1.93 4.35
C TYR A 62 0.13 2.36 4.82
N LYS A 63 -0.38 1.75 5.90
CA LYS A 63 -1.64 2.16 6.55
C LYS A 63 -1.61 3.63 7.00
N VAL A 64 -0.55 4.03 7.72
CA VAL A 64 -0.40 5.42 8.18
C VAL A 64 -0.27 6.37 7.00
N ALA A 65 0.53 6.03 5.99
CA ALA A 65 0.66 6.83 4.77
C ALA A 65 -0.69 7.02 4.06
N THR A 66 -1.47 5.95 3.88
CA THR A 66 -2.80 6.01 3.27
C THR A 66 -3.74 6.91 4.08
N ASN A 67 -3.79 6.76 5.39
CA ASN A 67 -4.62 7.61 6.24
C ASN A 67 -4.25 9.09 6.10
N LYS A 68 -2.96 9.41 6.11
CA LYS A 68 -2.49 10.80 5.95
C LYS A 68 -2.78 11.38 4.56
N ILE A 69 -2.68 10.58 3.51
CA ILE A 69 -3.07 10.97 2.15
C ILE A 69 -4.57 11.28 2.11
N THR A 70 -5.40 10.40 2.67
CA THR A 70 -6.85 10.56 2.73
C THR A 70 -7.23 11.81 3.51
N ASP A 71 -6.63 12.04 4.68
CA ASP A 71 -6.89 13.24 5.50
C ASP A 71 -6.52 14.53 4.75
N LYS A 72 -5.41 14.50 3.99
CA LYS A 72 -5.00 15.62 3.15
C LYS A 72 -5.99 15.87 2.00
N HIS A 73 -6.50 14.83 1.38
CA HIS A 73 -7.53 14.92 0.35
C HIS A 73 -8.86 15.46 0.93
N LYS A 74 -9.30 15.00 2.11
CA LYS A 74 -10.49 15.53 2.79
C LYS A 74 -10.38 17.03 3.06
N LYS A 75 -9.28 17.49 3.63
CA LYS A 75 -9.01 18.93 3.83
C LYS A 75 -9.06 19.74 2.54
N LYS A 76 -8.79 19.13 1.39
CA LYS A 76 -8.79 19.78 0.07
C LYS A 76 -10.10 19.61 -0.69
N SER A 77 -10.87 18.55 -0.40
CA SER A 77 -12.17 18.25 -1.03
C SER A 77 -13.30 19.15 -0.57
N GLU A 78 -13.15 19.84 0.55
CA GLU A 78 -14.03 20.96 0.88
C GLU A 78 -13.92 22.13 -0.14
N THR A 79 -12.95 22.04 -1.06
CA THR A 79 -12.70 23.12 -2.03
C THR A 79 -12.91 22.72 -3.50
N LEU A 80 -12.94 21.46 -3.89
CA LEU A 80 -13.10 21.06 -5.31
C LEU A 80 -13.62 19.62 -5.46
N LEU A 81 -14.89 19.51 -5.83
CA LEU A 81 -15.47 18.35 -6.52
C LEU A 81 -15.04 18.45 -8.00
N ASP A 82 -14.01 17.76 -8.39
CA ASP A 82 -13.86 17.22 -9.76
C ASP A 82 -12.47 16.59 -9.96
N ASP A 83 -12.44 15.46 -10.64
CA ASP A 83 -11.29 14.68 -11.14
C ASP A 83 -10.89 13.43 -10.34
N MET A 84 -11.64 12.36 -10.56
CA MET A 84 -11.12 10.99 -10.41
C MET A 84 -11.61 10.12 -11.56
N LEU A 85 -10.85 10.07 -12.63
CA LEU A 85 -10.88 8.96 -13.59
C LEU A 85 -9.50 8.86 -14.24
N VAL A 86 -8.66 7.94 -13.74
CA VAL A 86 -7.50 7.46 -14.50
C VAL A 86 -7.62 5.94 -14.57
N GLY A 87 -7.69 5.48 -15.81
CA GLY A 87 -8.04 4.15 -16.21
C GLY A 87 -7.17 3.03 -15.68
N SER A 88 -7.82 1.96 -15.36
CA SER A 88 -7.26 0.65 -15.16
C SER A 88 -6.91 0.05 -16.53
N ASP A 89 -5.67 -0.43 -16.69
CA ASP A 89 -5.37 -1.41 -17.73
C ASP A 89 -6.13 -2.69 -17.37
N GLU A 90 -7.27 -2.90 -18.02
CA GLU A 90 -8.15 -4.04 -17.81
C GLU A 90 -7.42 -5.33 -18.26
N ASP A 91 -7.05 -6.17 -17.31
CA ASP A 91 -6.67 -7.55 -17.56
C ASP A 91 -7.96 -8.34 -17.88
N PRO A 92 -8.10 -8.99 -19.05
CA PRO A 92 -9.31 -9.72 -19.44
C PRO A 92 -9.71 -10.87 -18.51
N ASP A 93 -8.82 -11.31 -17.64
CA ASP A 93 -9.03 -12.37 -16.64
C ASP A 93 -9.26 -11.80 -15.21
N ASP A 94 -9.46 -10.49 -15.07
CA ASP A 94 -9.74 -9.88 -13.78
C ASP A 94 -11.19 -10.18 -13.35
N ASP A 95 -11.34 -10.96 -12.29
CA ASP A 95 -12.66 -11.31 -11.72
C ASP A 95 -13.28 -10.16 -10.89
N GLY A 96 -12.78 -8.93 -11.04
CA GLY A 96 -13.32 -7.73 -10.41
C GLY A 96 -12.83 -7.47 -8.98
N THR A 97 -11.82 -8.18 -8.47
CA THR A 97 -11.21 -7.84 -7.18
C THR A 97 -10.22 -6.69 -7.36
N ASP A 98 -10.68 -5.48 -7.15
CA ASP A 98 -9.83 -4.30 -7.17
C ASP A 98 -9.21 -4.06 -5.79
N PHE A 99 -8.04 -4.66 -5.54
CA PHE A 99 -7.27 -4.43 -4.32
C PHE A 99 -6.96 -2.96 -4.10
N LYS A 100 -6.71 -2.22 -5.19
CA LYS A 100 -6.39 -0.81 -5.14
C LYS A 100 -7.58 0.02 -4.67
N ALA A 101 -8.78 -0.28 -5.15
CA ALA A 101 -10.01 0.36 -4.70
C ALA A 101 -10.22 0.13 -3.19
N ILE A 102 -10.05 -1.10 -2.71
CA ILE A 102 -10.21 -1.42 -1.28
C ILE A 102 -9.18 -0.68 -0.43
N LEU A 103 -7.91 -0.72 -0.84
CA LEU A 103 -6.81 -0.11 -0.10
C LEU A 103 -6.92 1.42 -0.03
N LEU A 104 -7.54 2.04 -1.06
CA LEU A 104 -7.71 3.49 -1.15
C LEU A 104 -9.11 3.97 -0.76
N THR A 105 -10.07 3.06 -0.50
CA THR A 105 -11.43 3.43 -0.09
C THR A 105 -11.39 4.21 1.23
N GLU A 106 -12.09 5.34 1.24
CA GLU A 106 -12.28 6.12 2.46
C GLU A 106 -13.16 5.36 3.45
N ALA A 107 -12.65 5.18 4.67
CA ALA A 107 -13.45 4.66 5.75
C ALA A 107 -14.43 5.74 6.22
N SER A 108 -15.72 5.50 6.06
CA SER A 108 -16.79 6.43 6.44
C SER A 108 -17.33 6.18 7.85
N THR A 109 -17.10 5.00 8.40
CA THR A 109 -17.52 4.60 9.75
C THR A 109 -16.36 3.96 10.51
N PRO A 110 -16.44 3.90 11.87
CA PRO A 110 -15.45 3.19 12.67
C PRO A 110 -15.33 1.71 12.32
N GLU A 111 -16.43 1.06 11.93
CA GLU A 111 -16.45 -0.34 11.51
C GLU A 111 -15.68 -0.53 10.21
N THR A 112 -15.91 0.31 9.20
CA THR A 112 -15.19 0.25 7.92
C THR A 112 -13.72 0.58 8.06
N GLU A 113 -13.36 1.47 9.00
CA GLU A 113 -11.97 1.75 9.34
C GLU A 113 -11.28 0.53 9.96
N TYR A 114 -11.96 -0.15 10.90
CA TYR A 114 -11.44 -1.37 11.51
C TYR A 114 -11.22 -2.48 10.48
N LEU A 115 -12.22 -2.75 9.62
CA LEU A 115 -12.13 -3.77 8.57
C LEU A 115 -11.00 -3.46 7.58
N ARG A 116 -10.84 -2.21 7.18
CA ARG A 116 -9.74 -1.78 6.31
C ARG A 116 -8.37 -2.00 6.96
N ASN A 117 -8.26 -1.71 8.24
CA ASN A 117 -7.03 -1.93 9.00
C ASN A 117 -6.68 -3.42 9.09
N LEU A 118 -7.68 -4.24 9.36
CA LEU A 118 -7.53 -5.70 9.38
C LEU A 118 -7.15 -6.23 7.99
N PHE A 119 -7.75 -5.69 6.93
CA PHE A 119 -7.40 -6.04 5.55
C PHE A 119 -5.93 -5.75 5.23
N TRP A 120 -5.41 -4.61 5.64
CA TRP A 120 -4.00 -4.28 5.48
C TRP A 120 -3.08 -5.27 6.21
N GLU A 121 -3.41 -5.61 7.44
CA GLU A 121 -2.63 -6.56 8.24
C GLU A 121 -2.61 -7.95 7.58
N GLU A 122 -3.78 -8.46 7.22
CA GLU A 122 -3.91 -9.76 6.55
C GLU A 122 -3.29 -9.78 5.14
N LEU A 123 -3.38 -8.68 4.39
CA LEU A 123 -2.73 -8.56 3.09
C LEU A 123 -1.21 -8.72 3.20
N PHE A 124 -0.57 -8.07 4.16
CA PHE A 124 0.88 -8.18 4.32
C PHE A 124 1.31 -9.57 4.83
N LEU A 125 0.51 -10.19 5.70
CA LEU A 125 0.74 -11.59 6.09
C LEU A 125 0.64 -12.52 4.87
N ALA A 126 -0.38 -12.35 4.05
CA ALA A 126 -0.55 -13.14 2.84
C ALA A 126 0.54 -12.88 1.79
N LEU A 127 1.04 -11.65 1.68
CA LEU A 127 2.17 -11.30 0.83
C LEU A 127 3.47 -11.99 1.29
N ASP A 128 3.69 -12.15 2.58
CA ASP A 128 4.86 -12.84 3.12
C ASP A 128 4.84 -14.35 2.84
N GLU A 129 3.66 -14.93 2.57
CA GLU A 129 3.51 -16.32 2.13
C GLU A 129 3.96 -16.53 0.66
N LEU A 130 4.05 -15.46 -0.14
CA LEU A 130 4.39 -15.52 -1.56
C LEU A 130 5.89 -15.62 -1.80
N PRO A 131 6.34 -16.30 -2.89
CA PRO A 131 7.69 -16.18 -3.37
C PRO A 131 8.07 -14.71 -3.61
N GLU A 132 9.30 -14.35 -3.27
CA GLU A 132 9.79 -12.97 -3.31
C GLU A 132 9.50 -12.26 -4.65
N LYS A 133 9.73 -12.93 -5.78
CA LYS A 133 9.49 -12.35 -7.11
C LYS A 133 8.01 -12.07 -7.41
N GLN A 134 7.09 -12.87 -6.89
CA GLN A 134 5.65 -12.66 -7.05
C GLN A 134 5.18 -11.51 -6.16
N ARG A 135 5.60 -11.52 -4.90
CA ARG A 135 5.35 -10.44 -3.94
C ARG A 135 5.83 -9.09 -4.45
N GLN A 136 7.06 -9.03 -4.97
CA GLN A 136 7.67 -7.81 -5.49
C GLN A 136 6.86 -7.22 -6.67
N VAL A 137 6.46 -8.05 -7.63
CA VAL A 137 5.66 -7.58 -8.77
C VAL A 137 4.31 -7.05 -8.34
N PHE A 138 3.65 -7.72 -7.38
CA PHE A 138 2.38 -7.25 -6.83
C PHE A 138 2.53 -5.88 -6.14
N ILE A 139 3.52 -5.75 -5.25
CA ILE A 139 3.79 -4.48 -4.54
C ILE A 139 4.07 -3.36 -5.53
N TRP A 140 4.96 -3.57 -6.48
CA TRP A 140 5.30 -2.58 -7.48
C TRP A 140 4.09 -2.14 -8.31
N ASN A 141 3.26 -3.07 -8.75
CA ASN A 141 2.11 -2.75 -9.59
C ASN A 141 0.93 -2.15 -8.81
N GLU A 142 0.53 -2.76 -7.70
CA GLU A 142 -0.67 -2.37 -6.95
C GLU A 142 -0.43 -1.23 -5.94
N LEU A 143 0.72 -1.22 -5.29
CA LEU A 143 1.00 -0.22 -4.25
C LEU A 143 1.87 0.94 -4.75
N GLU A 144 2.77 0.68 -5.70
CA GLU A 144 3.73 1.67 -6.19
C GLU A 144 3.41 2.18 -7.61
N ASP A 145 2.35 1.67 -8.24
CA ASP A 145 1.90 2.01 -9.61
C ASP A 145 3.02 1.92 -10.67
N VAL A 146 3.98 1.01 -10.49
CA VAL A 146 5.03 0.75 -11.48
C VAL A 146 4.44 -0.06 -12.62
N SER A 147 4.60 0.40 -13.85
CA SER A 147 4.14 -0.33 -15.02
C SER A 147 4.99 -1.58 -15.28
N PHE A 148 4.42 -2.58 -15.95
CA PHE A 148 5.16 -3.78 -16.33
C PHE A 148 6.33 -3.49 -17.26
N ALA A 149 6.24 -2.44 -18.08
CA ALA A 149 7.34 -2.01 -18.95
C ALA A 149 8.52 -1.48 -18.10
N GLU A 150 8.26 -0.63 -17.11
CA GLU A 150 9.29 -0.15 -16.18
C GLU A 150 9.90 -1.28 -15.35
N MET A 151 9.06 -2.23 -14.89
CA MET A 151 9.56 -3.41 -14.18
C MET A 151 10.49 -4.26 -15.06
N ALA A 152 10.16 -4.45 -16.35
CA ALA A 152 10.97 -5.19 -17.30
C ALA A 152 12.33 -4.52 -17.51
N GLU A 153 12.37 -3.19 -17.59
CA GLU A 153 13.62 -2.43 -17.68
C GLU A 153 14.48 -2.58 -16.41
N LEU A 154 13.84 -2.56 -15.23
CA LEU A 154 14.54 -2.66 -13.94
C LEU A 154 15.08 -4.06 -13.65
N THR A 155 14.35 -5.09 -14.04
CA THR A 155 14.67 -6.48 -13.68
C THR A 155 15.35 -7.26 -14.80
N GLY A 156 15.20 -6.82 -16.05
CA GLY A 156 15.60 -7.59 -17.23
C GLY A 156 14.66 -8.77 -17.54
N ASP A 157 13.59 -8.95 -16.79
CA ASP A 157 12.58 -9.98 -17.02
C ASP A 157 11.62 -9.56 -18.16
N ASN A 158 11.08 -10.53 -18.89
CA ASN A 158 10.06 -10.28 -19.91
C ASN A 158 8.75 -9.82 -19.26
N VAL A 159 8.06 -8.86 -19.89
CA VAL A 159 6.74 -8.35 -19.47
C VAL A 159 5.75 -9.49 -19.21
N GLN A 160 5.68 -10.48 -20.11
CA GLN A 160 4.78 -11.64 -19.94
C GLN A 160 5.08 -12.44 -18.67
N THR A 161 6.34 -12.56 -18.31
CA THR A 161 6.77 -13.22 -17.05
C THR A 161 6.30 -12.43 -15.83
N LEU A 162 6.39 -11.11 -15.89
CA LEU A 162 5.95 -10.23 -14.79
C LEU A 162 4.43 -10.26 -14.62
N VAL A 163 3.67 -10.21 -15.72
CA VAL A 163 2.20 -10.37 -15.72
C VAL A 163 1.80 -11.71 -15.11
N THR A 164 2.48 -12.80 -15.51
CA THR A 164 2.23 -14.14 -14.96
C THR A 164 2.51 -14.20 -13.45
N ARG A 165 3.61 -13.59 -12.99
CA ARG A 165 3.93 -13.51 -11.56
C ARG A 165 2.87 -12.74 -10.78
N LYS A 166 2.39 -11.60 -11.30
CA LYS A 166 1.27 -10.84 -10.71
C LYS A 166 0.02 -11.70 -10.61
N ARG A 167 -0.34 -12.39 -11.70
CA ARG A 167 -1.52 -13.28 -11.71
C ARG A 167 -1.47 -14.33 -10.61
N TYR A 168 -0.35 -15.01 -10.42
CA TYR A 168 -0.21 -15.98 -9.33
C TYR A 168 -0.29 -15.32 -7.94
N ALA A 169 0.30 -14.16 -7.77
CA ALA A 169 0.18 -13.41 -6.52
C ALA A 169 -1.28 -13.05 -6.21
N VAL A 170 -2.00 -12.50 -7.19
CA VAL A 170 -3.42 -12.13 -7.05
C VAL A 170 -4.29 -13.34 -6.73
N LEU A 171 -4.09 -14.47 -7.41
CA LEU A 171 -4.85 -15.71 -7.12
C LEU A 171 -4.66 -16.19 -5.68
N HIS A 172 -3.43 -16.15 -5.18
CA HIS A 172 -3.14 -16.51 -3.79
C HIS A 172 -3.81 -15.54 -2.80
N LEU A 173 -3.65 -14.25 -3.03
CA LEU A 173 -4.21 -13.20 -2.17
C LEU A 173 -5.75 -13.26 -2.14
N ARG A 174 -6.41 -13.44 -3.29
CA ARG A 174 -7.86 -13.62 -3.35
C ARG A 174 -8.34 -14.79 -2.51
N LYS A 175 -7.69 -15.93 -2.66
CA LYS A 175 -8.03 -17.13 -1.87
C LYS A 175 -7.85 -16.87 -0.37
N ARG A 176 -6.79 -16.18 -0.01
CA ARG A 176 -6.43 -15.92 1.39
C ARG A 176 -7.31 -14.87 2.05
N LEU A 177 -7.74 -13.86 1.28
CA LEU A 177 -8.48 -12.68 1.77
C LEU A 177 -9.98 -12.72 1.44
N LYS A 178 -10.49 -13.81 0.85
CA LYS A 178 -11.86 -13.89 0.33
C LYS A 178 -12.92 -13.49 1.35
N GLN A 179 -12.89 -14.03 2.56
CA GLN A 179 -13.86 -13.72 3.60
C GLN A 179 -13.86 -12.23 3.97
N LEU A 180 -12.66 -11.67 4.16
CA LEU A 180 -12.52 -10.29 4.56
C LEU A 180 -12.94 -9.32 3.44
N TYR A 181 -12.69 -9.70 2.18
CA TYR A 181 -13.16 -8.96 1.01
C TYR A 181 -14.69 -8.90 0.95
N GLU A 182 -15.36 -10.04 1.13
CA GLU A 182 -16.81 -10.12 1.14
C GLU A 182 -17.40 -9.23 2.24
N GLU A 183 -16.85 -9.26 3.46
CA GLU A 183 -17.29 -8.42 4.57
C GLU A 183 -17.14 -6.92 4.28
N ILE A 184 -16.05 -6.49 3.62
CA ILE A 184 -15.83 -5.06 3.30
C ILE A 184 -16.76 -4.58 2.18
N THR A 185 -17.10 -5.43 1.22
CA THR A 185 -17.91 -5.04 0.05
C THR A 185 -19.42 -5.12 0.32
N GLU A 186 -19.86 -5.80 1.37
CA GLU A 186 -21.27 -5.84 1.80
C GLU A 186 -21.71 -4.59 2.61
N TYR A 187 -20.78 -3.75 3.03
CA TYR A 187 -21.01 -2.50 3.76
C TYR A 187 -20.86 -1.28 2.84
#